data_d9b5a4ccbe24ad342ca2527a822dfc35
#
_entry.id   d9b5a4ccbe24ad342ca2527a822dfc35
#
_cell.length_a   1.000
_cell.length_b   1.000
_cell.length_c   1.000
_cell.angle_alpha   90.00
_cell.angle_beta   90.00
_cell.angle_gamma   90.00
#
_symmetry.space_group_name_H-M   'P 1'
#
loop_
_entity.id
_entity.type
_entity.pdbx_description
1 polymer ?
#
loop_
_entity_poly.entity_id
_entity_poly.type
_entity_poly.pdbx_seq_one_letter_code
_entity_poly.pdbx_strand_id
1 'polypeptide(L)'
;MLDFLKEGEGVTHLRGPVDPYQLAEALGVPVLYTRRLIGSLGVTDGKKVWLRRGLTRAVERSTLAHELAHILLGHTSCQDGRGEARADRLAVRLLVSLAEAERELRRCGSIEALAEALGVDVRMARIAVDILCHRSHEIRAEKV
;
A
#
# COMPACT_ATOMS: atom_id res chain seq x y z
N MET A 1 12.66 -10.40 13.50
CA MET A 1 11.70 -9.55 14.20
C MET A 1 10.42 -9.41 13.39
N LEU A 2 9.63 -10.45 13.42
CA LEU A 2 8.42 -10.65 12.60
C LEU A 2 7.20 -10.93 13.49
N ASP A 3 7.12 -10.22 14.63
CA ASP A 3 6.02 -10.39 15.59
C ASP A 3 4.65 -9.96 15.06
N PHE A 4 4.59 -9.40 13.84
CA PHE A 4 3.33 -9.01 13.20
C PHE A 4 2.72 -10.09 12.31
N LEU A 5 3.44 -11.21 12.09
CA LEU A 5 2.93 -12.39 11.37
C LEU A 5 2.74 -13.55 12.34
N LYS A 6 1.80 -13.42 13.28
CA LYS A 6 1.38 -14.58 14.06
C LYS A 6 0.58 -15.50 13.16
N GLU A 7 1.04 -16.74 13.06
CA GLU A 7 0.34 -17.80 12.33
C GLU A 7 -1.11 -17.89 12.82
N GLY A 8 -2.06 -17.71 11.91
CA GLY A 8 -3.49 -17.86 12.16
C GLY A 8 -4.31 -16.58 12.31
N GLU A 9 -3.68 -15.39 12.37
CA GLU A 9 -4.39 -14.12 12.29
C GLU A 9 -4.31 -13.57 10.87
N GLY A 10 -5.47 -13.32 10.26
CA GLY A 10 -5.55 -12.87 8.88
C GLY A 10 -4.82 -11.54 8.63
N VAL A 11 -4.45 -11.32 7.39
CA VAL A 11 -3.72 -10.17 6.85
C VAL A 11 -4.31 -8.80 7.27
N THR A 12 -5.53 -8.81 7.78
CA THR A 12 -6.26 -7.62 8.23
C THR A 12 -5.64 -6.88 9.41
N HIS A 13 -4.70 -7.52 10.13
CA HIS A 13 -4.06 -6.93 11.31
C HIS A 13 -2.73 -6.25 11.02
N LEU A 14 -2.21 -6.36 9.81
CA LEU A 14 -1.00 -5.62 9.42
C LEU A 14 -1.29 -4.13 9.36
N ARG A 15 -0.57 -3.36 10.17
CA ARG A 15 -0.71 -1.91 10.25
C ARG A 15 0.65 -1.25 10.09
N GLY A 16 0.66 -0.20 9.25
CA GLY A 16 1.85 0.58 9.03
C GLY A 16 2.16 1.62 10.12
N PRO A 17 3.26 2.32 9.94
CA PRO A 17 4.11 2.20 8.75
C PRO A 17 5.07 1.00 8.80
N VAL A 18 5.14 0.26 7.70
CA VAL A 18 6.08 -0.83 7.47
C VAL A 18 6.99 -0.46 6.30
N ASP A 19 8.27 -0.75 6.39
CA ASP A 19 9.17 -0.64 5.24
C ASP A 19 8.88 -1.79 4.25
N PRO A 20 8.42 -1.52 3.03
CA PRO A 20 8.04 -2.58 2.09
C PRO A 20 9.24 -3.43 1.65
N TYR A 21 10.45 -2.89 1.66
CA TYR A 21 11.66 -3.67 1.34
C TYR A 21 11.98 -4.67 2.44
N GLN A 22 11.86 -4.27 3.70
CA GLN A 22 12.00 -5.18 4.83
C GLN A 22 10.88 -6.22 4.86
N LEU A 23 9.67 -5.83 4.53
CA LEU A 23 8.55 -6.77 4.43
C LEU A 23 8.80 -7.81 3.34
N ALA A 24 9.27 -7.41 2.16
CA ALA A 24 9.63 -8.34 1.09
C ALA A 24 10.69 -9.35 1.53
N GLU A 25 11.75 -8.87 2.19
CA GLU A 25 12.81 -9.72 2.76
C GLU A 25 12.23 -10.71 3.78
N ALA A 26 11.42 -10.23 4.69
CA ALA A 26 10.77 -11.04 5.71
C ALA A 26 9.85 -12.13 5.14
N LEU A 27 9.16 -11.83 4.04
CA LEU A 27 8.30 -12.78 3.33
C LEU A 27 9.08 -13.72 2.40
N GLY A 28 10.39 -13.52 2.24
CA GLY A 28 11.19 -14.27 1.28
C GLY A 28 10.82 -13.97 -0.18
N VAL A 29 10.32 -12.76 -0.46
CA VAL A 29 9.90 -12.33 -1.79
C VAL A 29 11.04 -11.59 -2.48
N PRO A 30 11.65 -12.15 -3.53
CA PRO A 30 12.64 -11.45 -4.33
C PRO A 30 12.04 -10.22 -5.03
N VAL A 31 12.75 -9.09 -4.97
CA VAL A 31 12.40 -7.86 -5.68
C VAL A 31 13.41 -7.67 -6.80
N LEU A 32 12.92 -7.71 -8.03
CA LEU A 32 13.72 -7.63 -9.25
C LEU A 32 13.40 -6.33 -9.99
N TYR A 33 14.38 -5.80 -10.69
CA TYR A 33 14.24 -4.54 -11.44
C TYR A 33 14.36 -4.79 -12.93
N THR A 34 13.48 -4.18 -13.72
CA THR A 34 13.47 -4.34 -15.16
C THR A 34 13.05 -3.05 -15.87
N ARG A 35 13.51 -2.88 -17.10
CA ARG A 35 13.08 -1.80 -18.00
C ARG A 35 11.96 -2.24 -18.94
N ARG A 36 11.56 -3.53 -18.90
CA ARG A 36 10.69 -4.15 -19.91
C ARG A 36 9.22 -4.24 -19.51
N LEU A 37 8.78 -3.62 -18.41
CA LEU A 37 7.37 -3.58 -18.04
C LEU A 37 6.63 -2.60 -18.97
N ILE A 38 5.62 -3.11 -19.67
CA ILE A 38 4.77 -2.33 -20.57
C ILE A 38 3.45 -2.05 -19.85
N GLY A 39 3.10 -0.76 -19.72
CA GLY A 39 1.83 -0.35 -19.11
C GLY A 39 1.71 -0.54 -17.61
N SER A 40 2.79 -0.97 -16.92
CA SER A 40 2.79 -1.19 -15.49
C SER A 40 4.09 -0.67 -14.85
N LEU A 41 4.02 -0.28 -13.59
CA LEU A 41 5.19 0.11 -12.78
C LEU A 41 5.77 -1.07 -12.01
N GLY A 42 4.96 -2.06 -11.72
CA GLY A 42 5.32 -3.30 -11.07
C GLY A 42 4.38 -4.43 -11.43
N VAL A 43 4.81 -5.65 -11.24
CA VAL A 43 4.00 -6.85 -11.38
C VAL A 43 4.47 -7.93 -10.41
N THR A 44 3.58 -8.82 -10.03
CA THR A 44 3.91 -10.02 -9.25
C THR A 44 3.26 -11.27 -9.84
N ASP A 45 3.94 -12.39 -9.68
CA ASP A 45 3.39 -13.73 -9.96
C ASP A 45 2.89 -14.45 -8.69
N GLY A 46 2.87 -13.75 -7.57
CA GLY A 46 2.55 -14.29 -6.27
C GLY A 46 3.76 -14.76 -5.46
N LYS A 47 4.95 -14.82 -6.06
CA LYS A 47 6.21 -15.28 -5.44
C LYS A 47 7.33 -14.27 -5.51
N LYS A 48 7.37 -13.47 -6.55
CA LYS A 48 8.39 -12.46 -6.85
C LYS A 48 7.71 -11.17 -7.26
N VAL A 49 8.42 -10.06 -7.11
CA VAL A 49 7.98 -8.75 -7.59
C VAL A 49 8.99 -8.23 -8.59
N TRP A 50 8.52 -7.76 -9.73
CA TRP A 50 9.30 -6.99 -10.70
C TRP A 50 8.87 -5.55 -10.66
N LEU A 51 9.83 -4.65 -10.48
CA LEU A 51 9.63 -3.21 -10.49
C LEU A 51 10.30 -2.59 -11.70
N ARG A 52 9.68 -1.55 -12.26
CA ARG A 52 10.29 -0.76 -13.31
C ARG A 52 11.50 -0.01 -12.74
N ARG A 53 12.60 0.02 -13.49
CA ARG A 53 13.76 0.83 -13.13
C ARG A 53 13.49 2.31 -13.33
N GLY A 54 14.12 3.15 -12.50
CA GLY A 54 14.10 4.59 -12.64
C GLY A 54 12.90 5.29 -12.02
N LEU A 55 12.11 4.60 -11.20
CA LEU A 55 11.03 5.22 -10.43
C LEU A 55 11.60 6.10 -9.33
N THR A 56 10.88 7.15 -8.97
CA THR A 56 11.19 7.90 -7.74
C THR A 56 11.01 6.99 -6.54
N ARG A 57 11.66 7.32 -5.42
CA ARG A 57 11.56 6.52 -4.20
C ARG A 57 10.12 6.36 -3.72
N ALA A 58 9.33 7.43 -3.75
CA ALA A 58 7.93 7.38 -3.33
C ALA A 58 7.09 6.45 -4.20
N VAL A 59 7.25 6.54 -5.52
CA VAL A 59 6.55 5.68 -6.49
C VAL A 59 7.01 4.23 -6.36
N GLU A 60 8.30 3.99 -6.23
CA GLU A 60 8.84 2.64 -6.06
C GLU A 60 8.32 1.96 -4.79
N ARG A 61 8.38 2.66 -3.64
CA ARG A 61 7.83 2.16 -2.37
C ARG A 61 6.35 1.83 -2.48
N SER A 62 5.58 2.72 -3.06
CA SER A 62 4.14 2.56 -3.23
C SER A 62 3.81 1.38 -4.14
N THR A 63 4.55 1.24 -5.24
CA THR A 63 4.39 0.13 -6.18
C THR A 63 4.75 -1.20 -5.50
N LEU A 64 5.88 -1.26 -4.81
CA LEU A 64 6.29 -2.47 -4.09
C LEU A 64 5.25 -2.89 -3.04
N ALA A 65 4.75 -1.94 -2.25
CA ALA A 65 3.72 -2.24 -1.26
C ALA A 65 2.43 -2.78 -1.90
N HIS A 66 2.04 -2.26 -3.06
CA HIS A 66 0.88 -2.75 -3.82
C HIS A 66 1.09 -4.20 -4.28
N GLU A 67 2.25 -4.51 -4.85
CA GLU A 67 2.56 -5.88 -5.29
C GLU A 67 2.67 -6.86 -4.11
N LEU A 68 3.25 -6.44 -2.99
CA LEU A 68 3.27 -7.24 -1.76
C LEU A 68 1.87 -7.45 -1.20
N ALA A 69 0.99 -6.46 -1.32
CA ALA A 69 -0.41 -6.60 -0.92
C ALA A 69 -1.12 -7.70 -1.72
N HIS A 70 -0.87 -7.80 -3.04
CA HIS A 70 -1.36 -8.92 -3.85
C HIS A 70 -0.87 -10.26 -3.32
N ILE A 71 0.40 -10.38 -2.99
CA ILE A 71 0.98 -11.61 -2.43
C ILE A 71 0.31 -11.97 -1.10
N LEU A 72 0.18 -11.02 -0.20
CA LEU A 72 -0.44 -11.20 1.11
C LEU A 72 -1.93 -11.59 1.01
N LEU A 73 -2.62 -11.13 -0.03
CA LEU A 73 -4.02 -11.47 -0.30
C LEU A 73 -4.18 -12.80 -1.07
N GLY A 74 -3.07 -13.45 -1.43
CA GLY A 74 -3.09 -14.69 -2.21
C GLY A 74 -3.40 -14.50 -3.69
N HIS A 75 -3.24 -13.31 -4.23
CA HIS A 75 -3.45 -13.02 -5.64
C HIS A 75 -2.24 -13.46 -6.45
N THR A 76 -2.42 -14.31 -7.45
CA THR A 76 -1.35 -14.86 -8.30
C THR A 76 -1.39 -14.38 -9.75
N SER A 77 -2.44 -13.65 -10.11
CA SER A 77 -2.67 -13.12 -11.47
C SER A 77 -3.35 -11.77 -11.41
N CYS A 78 -3.54 -11.15 -12.56
CA CYS A 78 -4.30 -9.90 -12.67
C CYS A 78 -5.67 -10.03 -12.00
N GLN A 79 -6.01 -9.04 -11.21
CA GLN A 79 -7.25 -8.99 -10.47
C GLN A 79 -8.28 -8.13 -11.18
N ASP A 80 -9.55 -8.36 -10.86
CA ASP A 80 -10.63 -7.45 -11.21
C ASP A 80 -10.55 -6.17 -10.34
N GLY A 81 -11.45 -5.21 -10.59
CA GLY A 81 -11.45 -3.95 -9.86
C GLY A 81 -11.59 -4.11 -8.33
N ARG A 82 -12.24 -5.16 -7.84
CA ARG A 82 -12.37 -5.43 -6.38
C ARG A 82 -11.05 -5.94 -5.79
N GLY A 83 -10.38 -6.84 -6.50
CA GLY A 83 -9.08 -7.35 -6.10
C GLY A 83 -8.03 -6.25 -6.07
N GLU A 84 -8.01 -5.38 -7.08
CA GLU A 84 -7.14 -4.21 -7.13
C GLU A 84 -7.43 -3.23 -5.99
N ALA A 85 -8.69 -2.91 -5.73
CA ALA A 85 -9.08 -2.02 -4.63
C ALA A 85 -8.71 -2.59 -3.25
N ARG A 86 -8.79 -3.89 -3.06
CA ARG A 86 -8.33 -4.55 -1.81
C ARG A 86 -6.83 -4.46 -1.66
N ALA A 87 -6.07 -4.71 -2.71
CA ALA A 87 -4.62 -4.57 -2.71
C ALA A 87 -4.21 -3.12 -2.42
N ASP A 88 -4.85 -2.16 -3.04
CA ASP A 88 -4.62 -0.73 -2.79
C ASP A 88 -4.84 -0.34 -1.33
N ARG A 89 -5.95 -0.74 -0.73
CA ARG A 89 -6.25 -0.43 0.67
C ARG A 89 -5.27 -1.09 1.62
N LEU A 90 -4.87 -2.32 1.34
CA LEU A 90 -3.85 -3.00 2.15
C LEU A 90 -2.50 -2.31 2.02
N ALA A 91 -2.09 -1.95 0.80
CA ALA A 91 -0.84 -1.23 0.54
C ALA A 91 -0.77 0.09 1.32
N VAL A 92 -1.85 0.87 1.32
CA VAL A 92 -1.91 2.11 2.11
C VAL A 92 -1.74 1.83 3.60
N ARG A 93 -2.40 0.81 4.13
CA ARG A 93 -2.30 0.44 5.56
C ARG A 93 -0.90 -0.06 5.93
N LEU A 94 -0.18 -0.65 5.00
CA LEU A 94 1.22 -1.05 5.20
C LEU A 94 2.16 0.16 5.21
N LEU A 95 1.94 1.13 4.32
CA LEU A 95 2.84 2.27 4.12
C LEU A 95 2.60 3.42 5.09
N VAL A 96 1.37 3.61 5.55
CA VAL A 96 0.92 4.85 6.17
C VAL A 96 0.20 4.57 7.49
N SER A 97 0.57 5.31 8.52
CA SER A 97 -0.28 5.44 9.70
C SER A 97 -1.48 6.32 9.34
N LEU A 98 -2.70 5.78 9.47
CA LEU A 98 -3.92 6.55 9.17
C LEU A 98 -4.08 7.75 10.12
N ALA A 99 -3.61 7.65 11.36
CA ALA A 99 -3.61 8.77 12.30
C ALA A 99 -2.67 9.89 11.83
N GLU A 100 -1.49 9.54 11.31
CA GLU A 100 -0.57 10.51 10.72
C GLU A 100 -1.16 11.13 9.44
N ALA A 101 -1.75 10.31 8.58
CA ALA A 101 -2.40 10.79 7.36
C ALA A 101 -3.52 11.80 7.68
N GLU A 102 -4.31 11.54 8.71
CA GLU A 102 -5.36 12.46 9.16
C GLU A 102 -4.79 13.80 9.65
N ARG A 103 -3.71 13.76 10.43
CA ARG A 103 -3.03 14.99 10.88
C ARG A 103 -2.46 15.78 9.70
N GLU A 104 -1.76 15.11 8.80
CA GLU A 104 -1.14 15.76 7.64
C GLU A 104 -2.19 16.28 6.66
N LEU A 105 -3.31 15.60 6.49
CA LEU A 105 -4.42 16.07 5.65
C LEU A 105 -4.96 17.43 6.11
N ARG A 106 -5.00 17.67 7.41
CA ARG A 106 -5.42 18.96 7.97
C ARG A 106 -4.41 20.07 7.75
N ARG A 107 -3.14 19.73 7.57
CA ARG A 107 -2.05 20.69 7.36
C ARG A 107 -1.77 20.96 5.89
N CYS A 108 -1.96 19.96 5.04
CA CYS A 108 -1.64 20.04 3.63
C CYS A 108 -2.76 20.70 2.83
N GLY A 109 -2.40 21.56 1.88
CA GLY A 109 -3.35 22.23 1.00
C GLY A 109 -3.68 21.47 -0.28
N SER A 110 -3.03 20.32 -0.53
CA SER A 110 -3.22 19.54 -1.75
C SER A 110 -2.88 18.06 -1.53
N ILE A 111 -3.37 17.21 -2.43
CA ILE A 111 -3.04 15.77 -2.42
C ILE A 111 -1.54 15.54 -2.67
N GLU A 112 -0.94 16.34 -3.53
CA GLU A 112 0.49 16.27 -3.84
C GLU A 112 1.34 16.57 -2.59
N ALA A 113 0.98 17.59 -1.83
CA ALA A 113 1.64 17.92 -0.56
C ALA A 113 1.45 16.80 0.48
N LEU A 114 0.27 16.20 0.54
CA LEU A 114 0.00 15.06 1.41
C LEU A 114 0.85 13.84 1.02
N ALA A 115 0.94 13.54 -0.26
CA ALA A 115 1.77 12.44 -0.77
C ALA A 115 3.23 12.64 -0.38
N GLU A 116 3.76 13.84 -0.54
CA GLU A 116 5.13 14.19 -0.14
C GLU A 116 5.34 14.03 1.37
N ALA A 117 4.42 14.53 2.18
CA ALA A 117 4.49 14.43 3.64
C ALA A 117 4.47 12.97 4.13
N LEU A 118 3.72 12.10 3.47
CA LEU A 118 3.61 10.68 3.80
C LEU A 118 4.70 9.80 3.13
N GLY A 119 5.46 10.36 2.19
CA GLY A 119 6.49 9.61 1.46
C GLY A 119 5.94 8.53 0.54
N VAL A 120 4.76 8.77 -0.03
CA VAL A 120 4.06 7.86 -0.96
C VAL A 120 3.76 8.58 -2.27
N ASP A 121 3.31 7.85 -3.28
CA ASP A 121 2.84 8.47 -4.50
C ASP A 121 1.44 9.11 -4.32
N VAL A 122 1.04 9.92 -5.28
CA VAL A 122 -0.25 10.64 -5.25
C VAL A 122 -1.43 9.68 -5.23
N ARG A 123 -1.33 8.53 -5.89
CA ARG A 123 -2.36 7.49 -5.91
C ARG A 123 -2.61 6.94 -4.50
N MET A 124 -1.57 6.60 -3.77
CA MET A 124 -1.68 6.11 -2.39
C MET A 124 -2.23 7.19 -1.44
N ALA A 125 -1.83 8.43 -1.64
CA ALA A 125 -2.38 9.55 -0.86
C ALA A 125 -3.89 9.71 -1.07
N ARG A 126 -4.38 9.59 -2.30
CA ARG A 126 -5.82 9.62 -2.60
C ARG A 126 -6.57 8.49 -1.93
N ILE A 127 -6.04 7.28 -1.97
CA ILE A 127 -6.64 6.11 -1.33
C ILE A 127 -6.69 6.30 0.20
N ALA A 128 -5.64 6.86 0.80
CA ALA A 128 -5.64 7.19 2.22
C ALA A 128 -6.76 8.17 2.58
N VAL A 129 -6.97 9.21 1.78
CA VAL A 129 -8.08 10.16 1.95
C VAL A 129 -9.44 9.46 1.84
N ASP A 130 -9.62 8.59 0.85
CA ASP A 130 -10.86 7.84 0.68
C ASP A 130 -11.16 6.96 1.90
N ILE A 131 -10.15 6.27 2.44
CA ILE A 131 -10.29 5.46 3.65
C ILE A 131 -10.72 6.34 4.83
N LEU A 132 -10.10 7.49 5.03
CA LEU A 132 -10.42 8.42 6.11
C LEU A 132 -11.83 9.00 5.97
N CYS A 133 -12.25 9.35 4.76
CA CYS A 133 -13.60 9.85 4.49
C CYS A 133 -14.68 8.80 4.79
N HIS A 134 -14.48 7.55 4.40
CA HIS A 134 -15.41 6.46 4.72
C HIS A 134 -15.54 6.25 6.23
N ARG A 135 -14.44 6.23 6.97
CA ARG A 135 -14.46 6.12 8.45
C ARG A 135 -15.25 7.25 9.10
N SER A 136 -15.12 8.47 8.60
CA SER A 136 -15.87 9.62 9.12
C SER A 136 -17.38 9.48 8.90
N HIS A 137 -17.80 8.91 7.78
CA HIS A 137 -19.22 8.65 7.49
C HIS A 137 -19.79 7.55 8.39
N GLU A 138 -19.07 6.47 8.62
CA GLU A 138 -19.47 5.39 9.52
C GLU A 138 -19.69 5.90 10.95
N ILE A 139 -18.74 6.68 11.48
CA ILE A 139 -18.83 7.27 12.83
C ILE A 139 -20.04 8.21 12.95
N ARG A 140 -20.36 8.96 11.91
CA ARG A 140 -21.55 9.83 11.90
C ARG A 140 -22.85 9.04 11.84
N ALA A 141 -22.90 7.94 11.09
CA ALA A 141 -24.06 7.06 10.99
C ALA A 141 -24.36 6.34 12.31
N GLU A 142 -23.35 5.95 13.07
CA GLU A 142 -23.51 5.32 14.39
C GLU A 142 -23.99 6.29 15.48
N LYS A 143 -23.82 7.60 15.29
CA LYS A 143 -24.24 8.64 16.25
C LYS A 143 -25.67 9.16 16.02
N VAL A 144 -26.34 8.68 15.01
CA VAL A 144 -27.75 8.96 14.70
C VAL A 144 -28.60 7.74 15.17
#